data_22b611d0228ec3d98d16ca70e74d10d5
#
_entry.id   22b611d0228ec3d98d16ca70e74d10d5
#
_cell.length_a   1.000
_cell.length_b   1.000
_cell.length_c   1.000
_cell.angle_alpha   90.00
_cell.angle_beta   90.00
_cell.angle_gamma   90.00
#
_symmetry.space_group_name_H-M   'P 1'
#
loop_
_entity.id
_entity.type
_entity.pdbx_description
1 polymer ?
#
loop_
_entity_poly.entity_id
_entity_poly.type
_entity_poly.pdbx_seq_one_letter_code
_entity_poly.pdbx_strand_id
1 'polypeptide(L)'
;MSMSRAELQNAASRAFGDANLAPDAEQSWQLIADMGWLMMTVPEPLGGLGLGAEAAGVIHSELGRALVPGPVIAQMLVIEALAAADQLAERDDLIARAMGGEVMTASLGGSGAFACIPDADRATHLLTIDANRIALVPLEGAKMTPRETWDKTRRLFDVVLARDAVRFAIAEGDAAAALASRLDTQRHFALAGDSLGGAAAILALTIDYLKTRRQFDRPLALFQALKHRVADLKTQHAAAEALFWSRATGNAHAIDMAALKALATTTYRTVTEEAVQLHGGIGLTMEHHCHLFLKRALLNCALGGDADHWEETAGRHALATA
;
A
#
# COMPACT_ATOMS: atom_id res chain seq x y z
N MET A 1 20.78 -7.19 16.31
CA MET A 1 20.17 -8.54 16.06
C MET A 1 19.23 -8.40 14.90
N SER A 2 19.45 -9.09 13.79
CA SER A 2 18.50 -9.04 12.66
C SER A 2 17.30 -9.93 12.99
N MET A 3 16.14 -9.33 13.10
CA MET A 3 14.87 -10.05 13.27
C MET A 3 14.53 -10.74 11.93
N SER A 4 14.18 -12.02 11.95
CA SER A 4 13.78 -12.74 10.76
C SER A 4 12.42 -12.27 10.26
N ARG A 5 12.13 -12.45 8.94
CA ARG A 5 10.82 -12.12 8.37
C ARG A 5 9.67 -12.80 9.12
N ALA A 6 9.83 -14.05 9.52
CA ALA A 6 8.81 -14.79 10.25
C ALA A 6 8.51 -14.17 11.64
N GLU A 7 9.54 -13.71 12.35
CA GLU A 7 9.38 -13.00 13.63
C GLU A 7 8.66 -11.66 13.44
N LEU A 8 9.05 -10.89 12.40
CA LEU A 8 8.37 -9.65 12.03
C LEU A 8 6.89 -9.88 11.68
N GLN A 9 6.59 -10.90 10.87
CA GLN A 9 5.20 -11.26 10.52
C GLN A 9 4.39 -11.63 11.76
N ASN A 10 4.95 -12.44 12.66
CA ASN A 10 4.28 -12.82 13.91
C ASN A 10 4.05 -11.62 14.84
N ALA A 11 4.96 -10.67 14.88
CA ALA A 11 4.79 -9.43 15.66
C ALA A 11 3.72 -8.53 15.03
N ALA A 12 3.78 -8.33 13.72
CA ALA A 12 2.84 -7.48 12.99
C ALA A 12 1.40 -8.01 13.03
N SER A 13 1.19 -9.32 12.87
CA SER A 13 -0.15 -9.93 12.91
C SER A 13 -0.85 -9.79 14.27
N ARG A 14 -0.08 -9.69 15.36
CA ARG A 14 -0.64 -9.45 16.70
C ARG A 14 -1.12 -8.01 16.89
N ALA A 15 -0.60 -7.06 16.11
CA ALA A 15 -0.92 -5.64 16.25
C ALA A 15 -2.41 -5.37 16.03
N PHE A 16 -3.00 -5.95 14.97
CA PHE A 16 -4.40 -5.73 14.63
C PHE A 16 -5.31 -6.94 14.93
N GLY A 17 -4.72 -8.10 15.27
CA GLY A 17 -5.47 -9.34 15.52
C GLY A 17 -6.22 -9.86 14.28
N ASP A 18 -6.77 -11.07 14.34
CA ASP A 18 -7.43 -11.69 13.18
C ASP A 18 -8.88 -11.23 12.96
N ALA A 19 -9.54 -10.76 14.01
CA ALA A 19 -10.95 -10.38 13.99
C ALA A 19 -11.18 -8.88 13.77
N ASN A 20 -10.13 -8.04 13.84
CA ASN A 20 -10.26 -6.59 13.76
C ASN A 20 -9.97 -6.08 12.34
N LEU A 21 -10.96 -6.19 11.46
CA LEU A 21 -10.88 -5.69 10.09
C LEU A 21 -11.38 -4.24 10.01
N ALA A 22 -10.68 -3.42 9.22
CA ALA A 22 -10.93 -1.99 9.08
C ALA A 22 -11.04 -1.29 10.46
N PRO A 23 -9.98 -1.39 11.29
CA PRO A 23 -9.98 -0.85 12.64
C PRO A 23 -10.15 0.67 12.65
N ASP A 24 -10.35 1.27 13.81
CA ASP A 24 -10.44 2.72 13.94
C ASP A 24 -9.17 3.40 13.43
N ALA A 25 -9.33 4.46 12.65
CA ALA A 25 -8.23 5.11 11.94
C ALA A 25 -7.24 5.81 12.89
N GLU A 26 -7.75 6.46 13.95
CA GLU A 26 -6.90 7.20 14.91
C GLU A 26 -6.10 6.23 15.77
N GLN A 27 -6.79 5.22 16.31
CA GLN A 27 -6.15 4.19 17.14
C GLN A 27 -5.11 3.39 16.34
N SER A 28 -5.41 3.07 15.07
CA SER A 28 -4.47 2.39 14.18
C SER A 28 -3.23 3.21 13.92
N TRP A 29 -3.41 4.51 13.67
CA TRP A 29 -2.31 5.43 13.43
C TRP A 29 -1.39 5.54 14.64
N GLN A 30 -1.96 5.73 15.81
CA GLN A 30 -1.21 5.77 17.06
C GLN A 30 -0.44 4.46 17.30
N LEU A 31 -1.10 3.32 17.12
CA LEU A 31 -0.47 2.00 17.27
C LEU A 31 0.72 1.82 16.31
N ILE A 32 0.59 2.24 15.04
CA ILE A 32 1.65 2.17 14.04
C ILE A 32 2.85 3.02 14.46
N ALA A 33 2.61 4.24 14.95
CA ALA A 33 3.65 5.12 15.44
C ALA A 33 4.35 4.54 16.69
N ASP A 34 3.57 4.09 17.68
CA ASP A 34 4.09 3.52 18.95
C ASP A 34 4.91 2.24 18.73
N MET A 35 4.54 1.42 17.74
CA MET A 35 5.28 0.22 17.35
C MET A 35 6.53 0.52 16.51
N GLY A 36 6.78 1.78 16.14
CA GLY A 36 7.92 2.18 15.33
C GLY A 36 7.89 1.71 13.89
N TRP A 37 6.70 1.39 13.34
CA TRP A 37 6.60 0.91 11.95
C TRP A 37 7.05 1.96 10.94
N LEU A 38 6.86 3.25 11.25
CA LEU A 38 7.30 4.36 10.40
C LEU A 38 8.83 4.54 10.38
N MET A 39 9.55 3.95 11.34
CA MET A 39 11.03 4.01 11.48
C MET A 39 11.73 2.82 10.85
N MET A 40 11.03 1.74 10.50
CA MET A 40 11.64 0.44 10.21
C MET A 40 12.65 0.47 9.06
N THR A 41 12.38 1.21 8.00
CA THR A 41 13.25 1.29 6.82
C THR A 41 14.25 2.44 6.86
N VAL A 42 14.07 3.38 7.80
CA VAL A 42 14.93 4.55 7.94
C VAL A 42 16.31 4.13 8.44
N PRO A 43 17.41 4.64 7.86
CA PRO A 43 18.75 4.37 8.32
C PRO A 43 18.98 4.73 9.79
N GLU A 44 19.76 3.93 10.53
CA GLU A 44 20.08 4.17 11.95
C GLU A 44 20.65 5.57 12.24
N PRO A 45 21.55 6.16 11.39
CA PRO A 45 22.04 7.52 11.61
C PRO A 45 20.96 8.60 11.59
N LEU A 46 19.79 8.33 10.99
CA LEU A 46 18.63 9.22 10.98
C LEU A 46 17.58 8.86 12.06
N GLY A 47 17.95 8.03 13.02
CA GLY A 47 17.08 7.62 14.13
C GLY A 47 16.14 6.44 13.78
N GLY A 48 16.33 5.78 12.65
CA GLY A 48 15.54 4.62 12.23
C GLY A 48 16.11 3.29 12.70
N LEU A 49 15.49 2.20 12.24
CA LEU A 49 15.87 0.81 12.58
C LEU A 49 16.65 0.09 11.48
N GLY A 50 16.74 0.63 10.26
CA GLY A 50 17.53 0.08 9.15
C GLY A 50 17.16 -1.34 8.70
N LEU A 51 15.91 -1.79 8.91
CA LEU A 51 15.51 -3.20 8.70
C LEU A 51 15.29 -3.56 7.21
N GLY A 52 15.30 -2.59 6.30
CA GLY A 52 15.23 -2.82 4.86
C GLY A 52 13.87 -3.21 4.30
N ALA A 53 13.87 -3.64 3.03
CA ALA A 53 12.65 -3.83 2.25
C ALA A 53 11.81 -5.04 2.69
N GLU A 54 12.40 -6.08 3.28
CA GLU A 54 11.62 -7.21 3.83
C GLU A 54 10.71 -6.76 4.98
N ALA A 55 11.21 -5.88 5.86
CA ALA A 55 10.40 -5.33 6.95
C ALA A 55 9.25 -4.46 6.40
N ALA A 56 9.52 -3.61 5.40
CA ALA A 56 8.49 -2.85 4.71
C ALA A 56 7.43 -3.77 4.10
N GLY A 57 7.86 -4.86 3.45
CA GLY A 57 6.97 -5.86 2.86
C GLY A 57 6.04 -6.51 3.89
N VAL A 58 6.53 -6.83 5.07
CA VAL A 58 5.71 -7.35 6.18
C VAL A 58 4.66 -6.33 6.61
N ILE A 59 5.05 -5.08 6.82
CA ILE A 59 4.11 -4.01 7.21
C ILE A 59 3.02 -3.85 6.14
N HIS A 60 3.39 -3.68 4.87
CA HIS A 60 2.42 -3.48 3.81
C HIS A 60 1.45 -4.66 3.67
N SER A 61 1.94 -5.90 3.81
CA SER A 61 1.09 -7.09 3.81
C SER A 61 0.11 -7.08 4.99
N GLU A 62 0.56 -6.65 6.17
CA GLU A 62 -0.31 -6.56 7.35
C GLU A 62 -1.37 -5.46 7.23
N LEU A 63 -1.01 -4.30 6.65
CA LEU A 63 -1.96 -3.22 6.37
C LEU A 63 -3.11 -3.71 5.47
N GLY A 64 -2.78 -4.50 4.45
CA GLY A 64 -3.77 -5.11 3.56
C GLY A 64 -4.60 -6.20 4.23
N ARG A 65 -3.95 -7.07 5.02
CA ARG A 65 -4.60 -8.17 5.75
C ARG A 65 -5.71 -7.66 6.67
N ALA A 66 -5.43 -6.62 7.42
CA ALA A 66 -6.37 -6.05 8.38
C ALA A 66 -7.20 -4.88 7.81
N LEU A 67 -7.04 -4.53 6.54
CA LEU A 67 -7.68 -3.36 5.91
C LEU A 67 -7.42 -2.06 6.71
N VAL A 68 -6.20 -1.88 7.20
CA VAL A 68 -5.83 -0.76 8.06
C VAL A 68 -6.07 0.56 7.33
N PRO A 69 -6.81 1.50 7.93
CA PRO A 69 -7.04 2.82 7.36
C PRO A 69 -5.85 3.76 7.57
N GLY A 70 -5.87 4.89 6.87
CA GLY A 70 -4.88 5.96 7.02
C GLY A 70 -3.81 5.98 5.93
N PRO A 71 -2.95 7.01 5.95
CA PRO A 71 -2.02 7.33 4.86
C PRO A 71 -0.65 6.64 4.99
N VAL A 72 -0.55 5.44 5.59
CA VAL A 72 0.74 4.82 5.95
C VAL A 72 1.68 4.72 4.76
N ILE A 73 1.18 4.27 3.59
CA ILE A 73 2.01 4.18 2.37
C ILE A 73 2.52 5.57 1.97
N ALA A 74 1.66 6.58 1.97
CA ALA A 74 2.04 7.95 1.63
C ALA A 74 3.04 8.53 2.62
N GLN A 75 2.84 8.28 3.92
CA GLN A 75 3.77 8.68 4.98
C GLN A 75 5.16 8.06 4.78
N MET A 76 5.24 6.77 4.46
CA MET A 76 6.52 6.11 4.21
C MET A 76 7.25 6.68 2.99
N LEU A 77 6.52 7.13 1.95
CA LEU A 77 7.12 7.84 0.80
C LEU A 77 7.69 9.20 1.23
N VAL A 78 7.00 9.94 2.10
CA VAL A 78 7.52 11.20 2.67
C VAL A 78 8.80 10.97 3.46
N ILE A 79 8.80 9.98 4.34
CA ILE A 79 9.96 9.62 5.16
C ILE A 79 11.16 9.24 4.28
N GLU A 80 10.94 8.44 3.23
CA GLU A 80 11.99 8.07 2.27
C GLU A 80 12.55 9.28 1.51
N ALA A 81 11.68 10.21 1.10
CA ALA A 81 12.11 11.43 0.44
C ALA A 81 12.94 12.31 1.38
N LEU A 82 12.51 12.47 2.63
CA LEU A 82 13.24 13.20 3.66
C LEU A 82 14.60 12.54 3.99
N ALA A 83 14.64 11.20 4.06
CA ALA A 83 15.90 10.48 4.29
C ALA A 83 16.94 10.73 3.19
N ALA A 84 16.50 11.07 1.97
CA ALA A 84 17.36 11.42 0.85
C ALA A 84 17.72 12.92 0.76
N ALA A 85 17.17 13.76 1.62
CA ALA A 85 17.27 15.22 1.53
C ALA A 85 18.51 15.78 2.23
N ASP A 86 19.71 15.34 1.86
CA ASP A 86 20.96 15.66 2.57
C ASP A 86 21.27 17.16 2.66
N GLN A 87 20.72 17.97 1.75
CA GLN A 87 20.96 19.42 1.69
C GLN A 87 19.86 20.23 2.41
N LEU A 88 18.80 19.60 2.90
CA LEU A 88 17.71 20.25 3.58
C LEU A 88 18.06 20.50 5.06
N ALA A 89 18.13 21.77 5.47
CA ALA A 89 18.51 22.13 6.84
C ALA A 89 17.50 21.61 7.88
N GLU A 90 16.20 21.59 7.53
CA GLU A 90 15.11 21.14 8.40
C GLU A 90 14.90 19.61 8.36
N ARG A 91 15.71 18.85 7.61
CA ARG A 91 15.56 17.42 7.40
C ARG A 91 15.36 16.63 8.68
N ASP A 92 16.27 16.80 9.64
CA ASP A 92 16.32 15.98 10.85
C ASP A 92 15.09 16.22 11.74
N ASP A 93 14.58 17.47 11.78
CA ASP A 93 13.34 17.80 12.49
C ASP A 93 12.13 17.19 11.76
N LEU A 94 12.02 17.40 10.44
CA LEU A 94 10.89 16.90 9.65
C LEU A 94 10.80 15.38 9.66
N ILE A 95 11.94 14.67 9.54
CA ILE A 95 11.93 13.21 9.55
C ILE A 95 11.60 12.66 10.95
N ALA A 96 12.07 13.30 12.02
CA ALA A 96 11.72 12.92 13.39
C ALA A 96 10.23 13.09 13.66
N ARG A 97 9.63 14.21 13.22
CA ARG A 97 8.19 14.45 13.32
C ARG A 97 7.39 13.42 12.52
N ALA A 98 7.80 13.14 11.28
CA ALA A 98 7.15 12.15 10.43
C ALA A 98 7.21 10.73 11.02
N MET A 99 8.36 10.32 11.56
CA MET A 99 8.54 9.03 12.25
C MET A 99 7.75 8.97 13.57
N GLY A 100 7.60 10.10 14.25
CA GLY A 100 6.80 10.24 15.47
C GLY A 100 5.29 10.24 15.26
N GLY A 101 4.82 10.09 14.02
CA GLY A 101 3.39 9.98 13.71
C GLY A 101 2.70 11.30 13.34
N GLU A 102 3.43 12.40 13.18
CA GLU A 102 2.84 13.57 12.53
C GLU A 102 2.46 13.21 11.09
N VAL A 103 1.20 13.39 10.74
CA VAL A 103 0.70 12.99 9.44
C VAL A 103 1.24 13.92 8.36
N MET A 104 2.03 13.35 7.46
CA MET A 104 2.46 13.95 6.20
C MET A 104 2.04 13.01 5.07
N THR A 105 1.77 13.52 3.89
CA THR A 105 1.17 12.73 2.83
C THR A 105 1.83 12.91 1.48
N ALA A 106 1.56 12.02 0.55
CA ALA A 106 2.04 12.03 -0.82
C ALA A 106 0.96 11.48 -1.76
N SER A 107 1.02 11.83 -3.04
CA SER A 107 0.12 11.23 -4.03
C SER A 107 0.40 9.73 -4.20
N LEU A 108 -0.66 8.93 -4.19
CA LEU A 108 -0.61 7.53 -4.62
C LEU A 108 -1.08 7.35 -6.08
N GLY A 109 -1.57 8.41 -6.72
CA GLY A 109 -2.14 8.36 -8.07
C GLY A 109 -1.14 8.54 -9.23
N GLY A 110 0.13 8.84 -8.93
CA GLY A 110 1.14 9.14 -9.97
C GLY A 110 1.57 10.60 -9.98
N SER A 111 2.51 10.92 -10.89
CA SER A 111 3.14 12.24 -10.99
C SER A 111 2.17 13.32 -11.51
N GLY A 112 2.34 14.54 -11.02
CA GLY A 112 1.76 15.76 -11.61
C GLY A 112 0.35 16.14 -11.19
N ALA A 113 -0.38 15.29 -10.50
CA ALA A 113 -1.71 15.61 -10.03
C ALA A 113 -1.76 15.63 -8.49
N PHE A 114 -2.22 16.75 -7.93
CA PHE A 114 -2.58 16.83 -6.52
C PHE A 114 -3.97 16.23 -6.28
N ALA A 115 -4.21 15.10 -6.93
CA ALA A 115 -5.43 14.33 -6.86
C ALA A 115 -5.20 13.00 -6.12
N CYS A 116 -6.24 12.49 -5.50
CA CYS A 116 -6.19 11.24 -4.74
C CYS A 116 -5.13 11.26 -3.63
N ILE A 117 -4.99 12.38 -2.93
CA ILE A 117 -4.08 12.53 -1.81
C ILE A 117 -4.69 11.89 -0.55
N PRO A 118 -4.06 10.87 0.03
CA PRO A 118 -4.60 10.22 1.23
C PRO A 118 -4.60 11.16 2.43
N ASP A 119 -5.71 11.20 3.16
CA ASP A 119 -5.90 11.90 4.43
C ASP A 119 -5.33 13.33 4.47
N ALA A 120 -5.43 14.08 3.36
CA ALA A 120 -4.85 15.41 3.23
C ALA A 120 -5.40 16.40 4.27
N ASP A 121 -6.64 16.22 4.73
CA ASP A 121 -7.28 17.04 5.75
C ASP A 121 -6.69 16.90 7.17
N ARG A 122 -5.91 15.82 7.39
CA ARG A 122 -5.18 15.58 8.64
C ARG A 122 -3.67 15.82 8.51
N ALA A 123 -3.19 15.90 7.27
CA ALA A 123 -1.78 16.02 7.00
C ALA A 123 -1.30 17.49 7.17
N THR A 124 -0.11 17.65 7.73
CA THR A 124 0.55 18.94 7.87
C THR A 124 1.29 19.34 6.60
N HIS A 125 1.80 18.36 5.85
CA HIS A 125 2.61 18.57 4.66
C HIS A 125 2.23 17.59 3.53
N LEU A 126 2.43 18.04 2.29
CA LEU A 126 2.31 17.24 1.07
C LEU A 126 3.66 17.14 0.37
N LEU A 127 4.11 15.92 0.12
CA LEU A 127 5.24 15.66 -0.78
C LEU A 127 4.78 15.84 -2.23
N THR A 128 5.34 16.84 -2.89
CA THR A 128 5.12 17.10 -4.32
C THR A 128 6.24 16.47 -5.12
N ILE A 129 5.88 15.66 -6.12
CA ILE A 129 6.82 14.95 -6.97
C ILE A 129 6.53 15.36 -8.41
N ASP A 130 7.47 16.04 -9.06
CA ASP A 130 7.46 16.26 -10.49
C ASP A 130 8.81 15.84 -11.12
N ALA A 131 8.90 15.86 -12.44
CA ALA A 131 10.08 15.36 -13.17
C ALA A 131 11.39 16.05 -12.80
N ASN A 132 11.33 17.33 -12.38
CA ASN A 132 12.50 18.16 -12.16
C ASN A 132 12.66 18.64 -10.71
N ARG A 133 11.67 18.39 -9.87
CA ARG A 133 11.67 18.90 -8.50
C ARG A 133 10.84 18.03 -7.56
N ILE A 134 11.41 17.72 -6.43
CA ILE A 134 10.71 17.12 -5.28
C ILE A 134 10.80 18.09 -4.10
N ALA A 135 9.66 18.39 -3.51
CA ALA A 135 9.59 19.30 -2.36
C ALA A 135 8.50 18.86 -1.39
N LEU A 136 8.71 19.12 -0.11
CA LEU A 136 7.69 19.02 0.92
C LEU A 136 7.03 20.41 1.08
N VAL A 137 5.72 20.45 1.06
CA VAL A 137 4.95 21.71 1.08
C VAL A 137 3.94 21.69 2.21
N PRO A 138 3.94 22.68 3.13
CA PRO A 138 2.92 22.80 4.14
C PRO A 138 1.52 22.92 3.52
N LEU A 139 0.55 22.26 4.13
CA LEU A 139 -0.85 22.29 3.69
C LEU A 139 -1.67 23.41 4.33
N GLU A 140 -1.04 24.28 5.13
CA GLU A 140 -1.70 25.46 5.66
C GLU A 140 -2.18 26.36 4.52
N GLY A 141 -3.46 26.78 4.57
CA GLY A 141 -4.10 27.58 3.52
C GLY A 141 -4.41 26.83 2.22
N ALA A 142 -4.13 25.55 2.12
CA ALA A 142 -4.50 24.74 0.95
C ALA A 142 -6.02 24.49 0.92
N LYS A 143 -6.58 24.46 -0.29
CA LYS A 143 -7.97 24.04 -0.49
C LYS A 143 -8.01 22.55 -0.73
N MET A 144 -8.78 21.83 0.08
CA MET A 144 -8.96 20.38 -0.01
C MET A 144 -10.40 20.05 -0.37
N THR A 145 -10.57 19.16 -1.33
CA THR A 145 -11.89 18.68 -1.75
C THR A 145 -11.91 17.15 -1.60
N PRO A 146 -12.79 16.58 -0.72
CA PRO A 146 -12.86 15.15 -0.54
C PRO A 146 -13.34 14.47 -1.82
N ARG A 147 -12.72 13.33 -2.15
CA ARG A 147 -13.19 12.44 -3.20
C ARG A 147 -14.02 11.32 -2.59
N GLU A 148 -15.22 11.15 -3.07
CA GLU A 148 -16.01 9.99 -2.71
C GLU A 148 -15.41 8.74 -3.37
N THR A 149 -15.05 7.79 -2.53
CA THR A 149 -14.58 6.47 -2.94
C THR A 149 -15.45 5.39 -2.32
N TRP A 150 -15.47 4.22 -2.94
CA TRP A 150 -16.16 3.06 -2.37
C TRP A 150 -15.40 2.48 -1.18
N ASP A 151 -14.07 2.55 -1.19
CA ASP A 151 -13.24 2.14 -0.05
C ASP A 151 -13.23 3.22 1.03
N LYS A 152 -14.00 3.03 2.10
CA LYS A 152 -14.06 3.95 3.23
C LYS A 152 -12.85 3.85 4.17
N THR A 153 -11.98 2.88 3.97
CA THR A 153 -10.75 2.72 4.75
C THR A 153 -9.60 3.60 4.21
N ARG A 154 -9.78 4.21 3.03
CA ARG A 154 -8.85 5.20 2.44
C ARG A 154 -9.59 6.46 2.04
N ARG A 155 -9.38 7.51 2.80
CA ARG A 155 -9.93 8.85 2.52
C ARG A 155 -9.00 9.55 1.54
N LEU A 156 -9.55 10.03 0.44
CA LEU A 156 -8.79 10.68 -0.63
C LEU A 156 -9.31 12.09 -0.88
N PHE A 157 -8.40 12.99 -1.24
CA PHE A 157 -8.69 14.41 -1.46
C PHE A 157 -8.01 14.91 -2.73
N ASP A 158 -8.63 15.88 -3.37
CA ASP A 158 -7.96 16.77 -4.31
C ASP A 158 -7.47 17.99 -3.58
N VAL A 159 -6.22 18.36 -3.81
CA VAL A 159 -5.55 19.46 -3.09
C VAL A 159 -5.14 20.55 -4.07
N VAL A 160 -5.46 21.80 -3.71
CA VAL A 160 -4.94 22.99 -4.38
C VAL A 160 -4.09 23.74 -3.37
N LEU A 161 -2.78 23.76 -3.58
CA LEU A 161 -1.83 24.43 -2.70
C LEU A 161 -2.00 25.94 -2.73
N ALA A 162 -1.69 26.60 -1.61
CA ALA A 162 -1.60 28.05 -1.56
C ALA A 162 -0.50 28.56 -2.52
N ARG A 163 -0.72 29.71 -3.15
CA ARG A 163 0.21 30.26 -4.17
C ARG A 163 1.57 30.63 -3.58
N ASP A 164 1.58 31.05 -2.34
CA ASP A 164 2.73 31.51 -1.55
C ASP A 164 3.26 30.45 -0.57
N ALA A 165 2.80 29.21 -0.68
CA ALA A 165 3.26 28.14 0.19
C ALA A 165 4.78 27.96 0.11
N VAL A 166 5.42 27.94 1.27
CA VAL A 166 6.84 27.63 1.41
C VAL A 166 7.09 26.21 0.87
N ARG A 167 8.23 26.02 0.20
CA ARG A 167 8.61 24.73 -0.36
C ARG A 167 9.96 24.30 0.20
N PHE A 168 9.97 23.26 0.98
CA PHE A 168 11.20 22.61 1.44
C PHE A 168 11.74 21.76 0.29
N ALA A 169 12.73 22.27 -0.45
CA ALA A 169 13.30 21.58 -1.60
C ALA A 169 14.08 20.34 -1.13
N ILE A 170 13.71 19.18 -1.64
CA ILE A 170 14.34 17.89 -1.33
C ILE A 170 15.34 17.51 -2.41
N ALA A 171 14.94 17.61 -3.68
CA ALA A 171 15.80 17.31 -4.82
C ALA A 171 15.38 18.13 -6.04
N GLU A 172 16.37 18.44 -6.92
CA GLU A 172 16.15 19.15 -8.18
C GLU A 172 16.95 18.49 -9.32
N GLY A 173 16.51 18.68 -10.58
CA GLY A 173 17.15 18.15 -11.77
C GLY A 173 17.28 16.62 -11.75
N ASP A 174 18.45 16.10 -12.12
CA ASP A 174 18.70 14.65 -12.21
C ASP A 174 18.51 13.93 -10.87
N ALA A 175 18.84 14.58 -9.76
CA ALA A 175 18.61 14.03 -8.42
C ALA A 175 17.10 13.87 -8.13
N ALA A 176 16.27 14.80 -8.58
CA ALA A 176 14.81 14.69 -8.47
C ALA A 176 14.27 13.53 -9.31
N ALA A 177 14.74 13.38 -10.55
CA ALA A 177 14.34 12.26 -11.42
C ALA A 177 14.70 10.89 -10.81
N ALA A 178 15.93 10.75 -10.27
CA ALA A 178 16.39 9.54 -9.62
C ALA A 178 15.57 9.22 -8.36
N LEU A 179 15.29 10.23 -7.52
CA LEU A 179 14.48 10.06 -6.32
C LEU A 179 13.02 9.73 -6.66
N ALA A 180 12.43 10.39 -7.68
CA ALA A 180 11.08 10.08 -8.14
C ALA A 180 10.94 8.61 -8.56
N SER A 181 11.88 8.09 -9.34
CA SER A 181 11.92 6.68 -9.74
C SER A 181 12.00 5.72 -8.53
N ARG A 182 12.79 6.08 -7.51
CA ARG A 182 12.89 5.31 -6.27
C ARG A 182 11.59 5.33 -5.48
N LEU A 183 10.92 6.50 -5.36
CA LEU A 183 9.64 6.63 -4.69
C LEU A 183 8.53 5.86 -5.42
N ASP A 184 8.54 5.85 -6.75
CA ASP A 184 7.62 5.05 -7.55
C ASP A 184 7.82 3.55 -7.31
N THR A 185 9.07 3.10 -7.28
CA THR A 185 9.43 1.72 -6.94
C THR A 185 8.87 1.30 -5.58
N GLN A 186 9.03 2.14 -4.57
CA GLN A 186 8.50 1.88 -3.22
C GLN A 186 6.98 1.92 -3.17
N ARG A 187 6.34 2.86 -3.88
CA ARG A 187 4.88 2.93 -3.98
C ARG A 187 4.31 1.65 -4.59
N HIS A 188 4.90 1.15 -5.68
CA HIS A 188 4.48 -0.09 -6.32
C HIS A 188 4.66 -1.30 -5.40
N PHE A 189 5.79 -1.39 -4.70
CA PHE A 189 6.04 -2.44 -3.72
C PHE A 189 5.04 -2.41 -2.57
N ALA A 190 4.75 -1.22 -2.03
CA ALA A 190 3.79 -1.05 -0.95
C ALA A 190 2.36 -1.44 -1.35
N LEU A 191 1.89 -1.00 -2.54
CA LEU A 191 0.59 -1.37 -3.08
C LEU A 191 0.48 -2.87 -3.39
N ALA A 192 1.58 -3.49 -3.84
CA ALA A 192 1.64 -4.93 -4.05
C ALA A 192 1.52 -5.69 -2.71
N GLY A 193 2.24 -5.28 -1.68
CA GLY A 193 2.17 -5.88 -0.33
C GLY A 193 0.76 -5.77 0.26
N ASP A 194 0.17 -4.56 0.26
CA ASP A 194 -1.21 -4.33 0.72
C ASP A 194 -2.21 -5.24 -0.03
N SER A 195 -2.04 -5.37 -1.34
CA SER A 195 -2.92 -6.21 -2.16
C SER A 195 -2.79 -7.70 -1.85
N LEU A 196 -1.57 -8.21 -1.70
CA LEU A 196 -1.33 -9.62 -1.40
C LEU A 196 -1.76 -10.00 0.02
N GLY A 197 -1.53 -9.11 1.00
CA GLY A 197 -2.04 -9.30 2.36
C GLY A 197 -3.56 -9.35 2.40
N GLY A 198 -4.23 -8.44 1.69
CA GLY A 198 -5.69 -8.44 1.57
C GLY A 198 -6.22 -9.69 0.84
N ALA A 199 -5.57 -10.11 -0.24
CA ALA A 199 -5.92 -11.33 -0.97
C ALA A 199 -5.80 -12.59 -0.10
N ALA A 200 -4.71 -12.71 0.68
CA ALA A 200 -4.52 -13.81 1.61
C ALA A 200 -5.64 -13.88 2.67
N ALA A 201 -5.99 -12.72 3.24
CA ALA A 201 -7.00 -12.63 4.29
C ALA A 201 -8.39 -13.04 3.78
N ILE A 202 -8.84 -12.46 2.67
CA ILE A 202 -10.18 -12.81 2.14
C ILE A 202 -10.24 -14.24 1.62
N LEU A 203 -9.14 -14.78 1.08
CA LEU A 203 -9.10 -16.19 0.67
C LEU A 203 -9.22 -17.12 1.87
N ALA A 204 -8.57 -16.83 2.99
CA ALA A 204 -8.71 -17.58 4.24
C ALA A 204 -10.15 -17.52 4.77
N LEU A 205 -10.75 -16.33 4.84
CA LEU A 205 -12.16 -16.17 5.25
C LEU A 205 -13.12 -16.95 4.34
N THR A 206 -12.86 -16.96 3.03
CA THR A 206 -13.67 -17.69 2.05
C THR A 206 -13.56 -19.20 2.27
N ILE A 207 -12.36 -19.74 2.51
CA ILE A 207 -12.14 -21.15 2.79
C ILE A 207 -12.88 -21.57 4.06
N ASP A 208 -12.84 -20.77 5.11
CA ASP A 208 -13.52 -21.09 6.38
C ASP A 208 -15.05 -21.01 6.23
N TYR A 209 -15.54 -20.03 5.46
CA TYR A 209 -16.96 -20.01 5.11
C TYR A 209 -17.39 -21.27 4.36
N LEU A 210 -16.64 -21.72 3.35
CA LEU A 210 -16.96 -22.93 2.59
C LEU A 210 -16.93 -24.20 3.43
N LYS A 211 -16.10 -24.27 4.48
CA LYS A 211 -16.05 -25.38 5.43
C LYS A 211 -17.27 -25.43 6.34
N THR A 212 -17.83 -24.29 6.69
CA THR A 212 -18.93 -24.16 7.65
C THR A 212 -20.32 -24.11 6.98
N ARG A 213 -20.44 -23.46 5.83
CA ARG A 213 -21.70 -23.33 5.10
C ARG A 213 -22.12 -24.67 4.49
N ARG A 214 -23.35 -25.08 4.79
CA ARG A 214 -23.94 -26.33 4.28
C ARG A 214 -25.02 -26.03 3.23
N GLN A 215 -24.99 -26.78 2.15
CA GLN A 215 -26.04 -26.88 1.12
C GLN A 215 -26.05 -28.31 0.59
N PHE A 216 -27.23 -28.80 0.18
CA PHE A 216 -27.40 -30.19 -0.28
C PHE A 216 -26.84 -31.21 0.73
N ASP A 217 -27.17 -31.01 1.99
CA ASP A 217 -26.83 -31.85 3.16
C ASP A 217 -25.32 -32.00 3.49
N ARG A 218 -24.46 -31.19 2.86
CA ARG A 218 -23.01 -31.24 3.10
C ARG A 218 -22.35 -29.85 3.07
N PRO A 219 -21.17 -29.68 3.69
CA PRO A 219 -20.38 -28.45 3.56
C PRO A 219 -20.04 -28.13 2.11
N LEU A 220 -20.03 -26.84 1.75
CA LEU A 220 -19.66 -26.38 0.41
C LEU A 220 -18.23 -26.81 0.02
N ALA A 221 -17.32 -26.86 0.97
CA ALA A 221 -15.95 -27.33 0.76
C ALA A 221 -15.82 -28.77 0.25
N LEU A 222 -16.88 -29.58 0.28
CA LEU A 222 -16.86 -30.94 -0.26
C LEU A 222 -17.20 -31.03 -1.76
N PHE A 223 -17.61 -29.93 -2.39
CA PHE A 223 -17.88 -29.90 -3.82
C PHE A 223 -16.60 -29.66 -4.63
N GLN A 224 -16.29 -30.57 -5.56
CA GLN A 224 -15.05 -30.52 -6.35
C GLN A 224 -14.92 -29.23 -7.15
N ALA A 225 -16.00 -28.75 -7.76
CA ALA A 225 -15.97 -27.49 -8.52
C ALA A 225 -15.51 -26.29 -7.67
N LEU A 226 -15.90 -26.22 -6.38
CA LEU A 226 -15.46 -25.16 -5.47
C LEU A 226 -14.02 -25.37 -5.00
N LYS A 227 -13.60 -26.63 -4.77
CA LYS A 227 -12.20 -26.95 -4.44
C LYS A 227 -11.24 -26.53 -5.56
N HIS A 228 -11.57 -26.79 -6.82
CA HIS A 228 -10.75 -26.39 -7.96
C HIS A 228 -10.61 -24.87 -8.03
N ARG A 229 -11.72 -24.13 -7.92
CA ARG A 229 -11.66 -22.65 -7.90
C ARG A 229 -10.76 -22.11 -6.78
N VAL A 230 -10.91 -22.64 -5.54
CA VAL A 230 -10.06 -22.24 -4.41
C VAL A 230 -8.58 -22.60 -4.64
N ALA A 231 -8.31 -23.76 -5.22
CA ALA A 231 -6.95 -24.20 -5.54
C ALA A 231 -6.29 -23.27 -6.58
N ASP A 232 -7.03 -22.88 -7.62
CA ASP A 232 -6.57 -21.94 -8.65
C ASP A 232 -6.24 -20.57 -8.05
N LEU A 233 -7.13 -20.02 -7.21
CA LEU A 233 -6.89 -18.75 -6.49
C LEU A 233 -5.67 -18.83 -5.58
N LYS A 234 -5.51 -19.95 -4.85
CA LYS A 234 -4.35 -20.16 -3.97
C LYS A 234 -3.05 -20.23 -4.78
N THR A 235 -3.07 -20.87 -5.94
CA THR A 235 -1.90 -20.96 -6.83
C THR A 235 -1.51 -19.59 -7.38
N GLN A 236 -2.47 -18.81 -7.85
CA GLN A 236 -2.23 -17.45 -8.34
C GLN A 236 -1.65 -16.56 -7.23
N HIS A 237 -2.26 -16.60 -6.04
CA HIS A 237 -1.74 -15.84 -4.89
C HIS A 237 -0.32 -16.25 -4.53
N ALA A 238 -0.04 -17.55 -4.43
CA ALA A 238 1.29 -18.06 -4.07
C ALA A 238 2.37 -17.65 -5.09
N ALA A 239 2.05 -17.65 -6.39
CA ALA A 239 2.96 -17.20 -7.43
C ALA A 239 3.27 -15.69 -7.30
N ALA A 240 2.25 -14.86 -7.09
CA ALA A 240 2.42 -13.42 -6.90
C ALA A 240 3.18 -13.10 -5.59
N GLU A 241 2.90 -13.82 -4.52
CA GLU A 241 3.60 -13.70 -3.23
C GLU A 241 5.08 -14.09 -3.34
N ALA A 242 5.40 -15.17 -4.05
CA ALA A 242 6.79 -15.58 -4.29
C ALA A 242 7.56 -14.50 -5.06
N LEU A 243 6.95 -13.89 -6.08
CA LEU A 243 7.55 -12.77 -6.80
C LEU A 243 7.75 -11.56 -5.88
N PHE A 244 6.76 -11.20 -5.07
CA PHE A 244 6.84 -10.09 -4.11
C PHE A 244 8.05 -10.24 -3.17
N TRP A 245 8.20 -11.39 -2.53
CA TRP A 245 9.32 -11.63 -1.61
C TRP A 245 10.66 -11.71 -2.34
N SER A 246 10.71 -12.18 -3.57
CA SER A 246 11.94 -12.15 -4.36
C SER A 246 12.40 -10.73 -4.68
N ARG A 247 11.46 -9.79 -4.85
CA ARG A 247 11.75 -8.36 -5.10
C ARG A 247 12.13 -7.59 -3.83
N ALA A 248 11.72 -8.07 -2.65
CA ALA A 248 12.13 -7.49 -1.37
C ALA A 248 13.62 -7.69 -1.05
N THR A 249 14.27 -8.69 -1.62
CA THR A 249 15.67 -9.06 -1.32
C THR A 249 16.67 -8.64 -2.38
N GLY A 250 16.24 -8.13 -3.54
CA GLY A 250 17.09 -7.83 -4.69
C GLY A 250 17.03 -6.38 -5.17
N ASN A 251 17.98 -6.02 -6.03
CA ASN A 251 17.94 -4.76 -6.77
C ASN A 251 16.91 -4.87 -7.90
N ALA A 252 15.66 -4.54 -7.62
CA ALA A 252 14.61 -4.56 -8.62
C ALA A 252 14.59 -3.22 -9.39
N HIS A 253 14.48 -3.29 -10.71
CA HIS A 253 14.27 -2.12 -11.54
C HIS A 253 12.83 -1.60 -11.41
N ALA A 254 12.61 -0.32 -11.71
CA ALA A 254 11.29 0.31 -11.61
C ALA A 254 10.22 -0.45 -12.41
N ILE A 255 10.56 -0.96 -13.61
CA ILE A 255 9.64 -1.75 -14.43
C ILE A 255 9.27 -3.09 -13.80
N ASP A 256 10.19 -3.75 -13.09
CA ASP A 256 9.92 -4.99 -12.36
C ASP A 256 8.93 -4.77 -11.21
N MET A 257 9.05 -3.63 -10.52
CA MET A 257 8.14 -3.27 -9.44
C MET A 257 6.76 -2.87 -9.96
N ALA A 258 6.69 -2.22 -11.12
CA ALA A 258 5.43 -1.92 -11.80
C ALA A 258 4.72 -3.22 -12.24
N ALA A 259 5.45 -4.17 -12.83
CA ALA A 259 4.93 -5.48 -13.18
C ALA A 259 4.45 -6.27 -11.95
N LEU A 260 5.21 -6.24 -10.85
CA LEU A 260 4.79 -6.81 -9.57
C LEU A 260 3.48 -6.20 -9.07
N LYS A 261 3.36 -4.86 -9.11
CA LYS A 261 2.15 -4.16 -8.70
C LYS A 261 0.96 -4.57 -9.56
N ALA A 262 1.11 -4.61 -10.88
CA ALA A 262 0.06 -5.03 -11.80
C ALA A 262 -0.41 -6.47 -11.48
N LEU A 263 0.51 -7.42 -11.32
CA LEU A 263 0.21 -8.80 -10.97
C LEU A 263 -0.50 -8.90 -9.60
N ALA A 264 0.03 -8.24 -8.57
CA ALA A 264 -0.51 -8.32 -7.21
C ALA A 264 -1.92 -7.74 -7.11
N THR A 265 -2.17 -6.58 -7.73
CA THR A 265 -3.49 -5.94 -7.72
C THR A 265 -4.51 -6.71 -8.54
N THR A 266 -4.13 -7.27 -9.70
CA THR A 266 -4.99 -8.14 -10.51
C THR A 266 -5.32 -9.43 -9.76
N THR A 267 -4.35 -10.05 -9.09
CA THR A 267 -4.56 -11.23 -8.23
C THR A 267 -5.54 -10.89 -7.11
N TYR A 268 -5.36 -9.77 -6.42
CA TYR A 268 -6.25 -9.35 -5.34
C TYR A 268 -7.68 -9.12 -5.83
N ARG A 269 -7.85 -8.45 -6.96
CA ARG A 269 -9.15 -8.25 -7.59
C ARG A 269 -9.80 -9.60 -7.92
N THR A 270 -9.10 -10.50 -8.59
CA THR A 270 -9.63 -11.83 -8.94
C THR A 270 -10.04 -12.61 -7.70
N VAL A 271 -9.20 -12.64 -6.67
CA VAL A 271 -9.50 -13.35 -5.41
C VAL A 271 -10.75 -12.75 -4.74
N THR A 272 -10.90 -11.43 -4.71
CA THR A 272 -12.06 -10.79 -4.06
C THR A 272 -13.35 -10.95 -4.85
N GLU A 273 -13.32 -10.85 -6.18
CA GLU A 273 -14.48 -11.11 -7.05
C GLU A 273 -14.97 -12.57 -6.88
N GLU A 274 -14.02 -13.51 -6.87
CA GLU A 274 -14.33 -14.91 -6.62
C GLU A 274 -14.84 -15.17 -5.18
N ALA A 275 -14.27 -14.50 -4.19
CA ALA A 275 -14.74 -14.58 -2.81
C ALA A 275 -16.20 -14.14 -2.69
N VAL A 276 -16.58 -13.01 -3.29
CA VAL A 276 -17.98 -12.55 -3.33
C VAL A 276 -18.88 -13.62 -3.97
N GLN A 277 -18.46 -14.19 -5.09
CA GLN A 277 -19.22 -15.25 -5.76
C GLN A 277 -19.37 -16.50 -4.90
N LEU A 278 -18.29 -16.92 -4.21
CA LEU A 278 -18.27 -18.14 -3.37
C LEU A 278 -19.09 -17.99 -2.08
N HIS A 279 -19.25 -16.76 -1.57
CA HIS A 279 -20.15 -16.48 -0.46
C HIS A 279 -21.62 -16.39 -0.89
N GLY A 280 -21.89 -16.19 -2.18
CA GLY A 280 -23.27 -15.98 -2.68
C GLY A 280 -23.89 -14.69 -2.18
N GLY A 281 -25.21 -14.70 -1.91
CA GLY A 281 -25.93 -13.47 -1.53
C GLY A 281 -25.33 -12.69 -0.37
N ILE A 282 -24.79 -13.37 0.65
CA ILE A 282 -24.20 -12.69 1.83
C ILE A 282 -22.91 -11.91 1.47
N GLY A 283 -22.16 -12.35 0.46
CA GLY A 283 -20.94 -11.68 0.02
C GLY A 283 -21.16 -10.27 -0.54
N LEU A 284 -22.38 -9.95 -0.95
CA LEU A 284 -22.78 -8.63 -1.44
C LEU A 284 -23.33 -7.70 -0.34
N THR A 285 -23.63 -8.25 0.83
CA THR A 285 -24.27 -7.48 1.90
C THR A 285 -23.22 -6.77 2.78
N MET A 286 -23.68 -5.76 3.53
CA MET A 286 -22.85 -5.07 4.54
C MET A 286 -22.57 -5.93 5.78
N GLU A 287 -23.23 -7.06 5.90
CA GLU A 287 -23.08 -7.99 7.04
C GLU A 287 -21.83 -8.86 6.92
N HIS A 288 -21.23 -8.95 5.73
CA HIS A 288 -20.03 -9.74 5.48
C HIS A 288 -18.87 -8.89 4.95
N HIS A 289 -17.64 -9.18 5.39
CA HIS A 289 -16.46 -8.38 5.08
C HIS A 289 -15.98 -8.44 3.62
N CYS A 290 -16.50 -9.34 2.78
CA CYS A 290 -16.12 -9.47 1.37
C CYS A 290 -16.12 -8.14 0.60
N HIS A 291 -17.16 -7.32 0.82
CA HIS A 291 -17.28 -6.04 0.13
C HIS A 291 -16.17 -5.04 0.49
N LEU A 292 -15.59 -5.12 1.70
CA LEU A 292 -14.49 -4.24 2.12
C LEU A 292 -13.22 -4.57 1.33
N PHE A 293 -12.88 -5.87 1.25
CA PHE A 293 -11.74 -6.32 0.47
C PHE A 293 -11.88 -6.02 -1.01
N LEU A 294 -13.07 -6.23 -1.60
CA LEU A 294 -13.31 -5.91 -3.01
C LEU A 294 -13.11 -4.42 -3.29
N LYS A 295 -13.64 -3.55 -2.44
CA LYS A 295 -13.49 -2.09 -2.58
C LYS A 295 -12.02 -1.66 -2.50
N ARG A 296 -11.25 -2.22 -1.56
CA ARG A 296 -9.81 -1.98 -1.43
C ARG A 296 -9.05 -2.52 -2.67
N ALA A 297 -9.41 -3.69 -3.17
CA ALA A 297 -8.80 -4.26 -4.37
C ALA A 297 -9.00 -3.37 -5.60
N LEU A 298 -10.22 -2.90 -5.83
CA LEU A 298 -10.55 -1.98 -6.94
C LEU A 298 -9.78 -0.66 -6.83
N LEU A 299 -9.67 -0.10 -5.63
CA LEU A 299 -8.89 1.11 -5.41
C LEU A 299 -7.39 0.88 -5.67
N ASN A 300 -6.82 -0.21 -5.17
CA ASN A 300 -5.41 -0.54 -5.39
C ASN A 300 -5.09 -0.77 -6.88
N CYS A 301 -6.03 -1.30 -7.67
CA CYS A 301 -5.87 -1.38 -9.12
C CYS A 301 -5.69 0.00 -9.77
N ALA A 302 -6.45 0.99 -9.32
CA ALA A 302 -6.43 2.34 -9.90
C ALA A 302 -5.22 3.18 -9.44
N LEU A 303 -4.76 2.99 -8.19
CA LEU A 303 -3.66 3.78 -7.62
C LEU A 303 -2.32 3.41 -8.28
N GLY A 304 -1.53 4.41 -8.65
CA GLY A 304 -0.20 4.22 -9.20
C GLY A 304 -0.15 3.63 -10.63
N GLY A 305 -1.22 3.78 -11.41
CA GLY A 305 -1.40 3.18 -12.73
C GLY A 305 -2.03 1.78 -12.65
N ASP A 306 -2.94 1.46 -13.57
CA ASP A 306 -3.59 0.16 -13.66
C ASP A 306 -2.72 -0.89 -14.40
N ALA A 307 -3.21 -2.12 -14.51
CA ALA A 307 -2.49 -3.20 -15.17
C ALA A 307 -2.24 -2.89 -16.65
N ASP A 308 -3.26 -2.38 -17.36
CA ASP A 308 -3.16 -2.07 -18.79
C ASP A 308 -2.09 -1.01 -19.06
N HIS A 309 -2.01 0.03 -18.23
CA HIS A 309 -0.96 1.07 -18.29
C HIS A 309 0.44 0.47 -18.13
N TRP A 310 0.62 -0.43 -17.17
CA TRP A 310 1.95 -1.01 -16.90
C TRP A 310 2.33 -2.09 -17.90
N GLU A 311 1.39 -2.86 -18.43
CA GLU A 311 1.62 -3.82 -19.50
C GLU A 311 2.03 -3.10 -20.79
N GLU A 312 1.37 -1.99 -21.14
CA GLU A 312 1.76 -1.15 -22.27
C GLU A 312 3.15 -0.54 -22.08
N THR A 313 3.44 -0.04 -20.87
CA THR A 313 4.75 0.54 -20.54
C THR A 313 5.86 -0.50 -20.63
N ALA A 314 5.64 -1.71 -20.09
CA ALA A 314 6.57 -2.82 -20.18
C ALA A 314 6.81 -3.26 -21.65
N GLY A 315 5.74 -3.33 -22.44
CA GLY A 315 5.82 -3.65 -23.85
C GLY A 315 6.64 -2.63 -24.63
N ARG A 316 6.42 -1.34 -24.42
CA ARG A 316 7.23 -0.27 -25.05
C ARG A 316 8.70 -0.36 -24.64
N HIS A 317 8.98 -0.63 -23.35
CA HIS A 317 10.36 -0.80 -22.87
C HIS A 317 11.04 -1.99 -23.53
N ALA A 318 10.38 -3.14 -23.61
CA ALA A 318 10.93 -4.33 -24.26
C ALA A 318 11.24 -4.10 -25.75
N LEU A 319 10.37 -3.40 -26.48
CA LEU A 319 10.58 -3.07 -27.89
C LEU A 319 11.72 -2.04 -28.10
N ALA A 320 11.96 -1.15 -27.16
CA ALA A 320 13.04 -0.16 -27.24
C ALA A 320 14.42 -0.77 -26.91
N THR A 321 14.48 -1.92 -26.25
CA THR A 321 15.71 -2.62 -25.82
C THR A 321 16.04 -3.85 -26.66
N ALA A 322 15.18 -4.23 -27.61
CA ALA A 322 15.37 -5.33 -28.57
C ALA A 322 16.10 -4.84 -29.82
#